data_abafb426fc3b8041d0c97bdd82241066
#
_entry.id   abafb426fc3b8041d0c97bdd82241066
#
_cell.length_a   1.000
_cell.length_b   1.000
_cell.length_c   1.000
_cell.angle_alpha   90.00
_cell.angle_beta   90.00
_cell.angle_gamma   90.00
#
_symmetry.space_group_name_H-M   'P 1'
#
loop_
_entity.id
_entity.type
_entity.pdbx_description
1 polymer ?
#
loop_
_entity_poly.entity_id
_entity_poly.type
_entity_poly.pdbx_seq_one_letter_code
_entity_poly.pdbx_strand_id
1 'polypeptide(L)'
;MDKSLQTLCSALKKIFYQLKPQNNPISFVLLTGKSGQGKTTLLRQSKLSHYPMDLENKATIFYNKRGVILELGDYWLNRSDNLLSTTLKQLNHCHSSIKISGFLLCIDSGELLAVEPNQLFEHCKQHILWLHRFGVALGHRVNLGVIFSKLDTLAGFSEFFQSEHHNELQKPLGFSLNHESARNQFIDHFKHQFNAMLETLGQQIINKLHPARSTVKRTLIREFPLQLAGLRVPTQAIVQGISPRLFQLQAIYFTSAEQGGVSLDRLNKKIQHEYALVVQDQFPQSNNYRPYFIEGAIRAFQDLTXXXXXT
;
A
#
# COMPACT_ATOMS: atom_id res chain seq x y z
N MET A 1 3.12 -29.68 13.51
CA MET A 1 2.62 -28.42 12.92
C MET A 1 2.22 -27.47 14.02
N ASP A 2 2.59 -26.19 13.90
CA ASP A 2 2.26 -25.16 14.88
C ASP A 2 0.72 -25.08 15.05
N LYS A 3 0.27 -25.06 16.31
CA LYS A 3 -1.16 -25.00 16.63
C LYS A 3 -1.81 -23.73 16.10
N SER A 4 -1.07 -22.63 16.15
CA SER A 4 -1.56 -21.35 15.59
C SER A 4 -1.75 -21.45 14.07
N LEU A 5 -0.86 -22.13 13.39
CA LEU A 5 -0.97 -22.32 11.94
C LEU A 5 -2.15 -23.22 11.58
N GLN A 6 -2.41 -24.24 12.37
CA GLN A 6 -3.60 -25.10 12.18
C GLN A 6 -4.88 -24.29 12.33
N THR A 7 -4.96 -23.43 13.35
CA THR A 7 -6.12 -22.56 13.57
C THR A 7 -6.31 -21.61 12.38
N LEU A 8 -5.23 -21.01 11.90
CA LEU A 8 -5.27 -20.09 10.77
C LEU A 8 -5.75 -20.80 9.50
N CYS A 9 -5.19 -21.99 9.22
CA CYS A 9 -5.59 -22.77 8.03
C CYS A 9 -7.06 -23.19 8.10
N SER A 10 -7.55 -23.57 9.28
CA SER A 10 -8.96 -23.94 9.48
C SER A 10 -9.88 -22.75 9.20
N ALA A 11 -9.52 -21.56 9.68
CA ALA A 11 -10.30 -20.36 9.46
C ALA A 11 -10.33 -20.01 7.96
N LEU A 12 -9.19 -20.08 7.29
CA LEU A 12 -9.10 -19.82 5.85
C LEU A 12 -9.98 -20.79 5.05
N LYS A 13 -9.95 -22.08 5.40
CA LYS A 13 -10.79 -23.09 4.73
C LYS A 13 -12.27 -22.74 4.86
N LYS A 14 -12.72 -22.34 6.04
CA LYS A 14 -14.13 -21.95 6.25
C LYS A 14 -14.52 -20.78 5.35
N ILE A 15 -13.67 -19.76 5.28
CA ILE A 15 -13.95 -18.59 4.45
C ILE A 15 -13.96 -18.96 2.97
N PHE A 16 -12.99 -19.75 2.52
CA PHE A 16 -12.93 -20.18 1.11
C PHE A 16 -14.19 -20.99 0.74
N TYR A 17 -14.67 -21.84 1.64
CA TYR A 17 -15.92 -22.57 1.40
C TYR A 17 -17.11 -21.63 1.27
N GLN A 18 -17.16 -20.57 2.08
CA GLN A 18 -18.25 -19.57 1.98
C GLN A 18 -18.20 -18.79 0.68
N LEU A 19 -17.01 -18.55 0.15
CA LEU A 19 -16.83 -17.72 -1.06
C LEU A 19 -16.99 -18.52 -2.36
N LYS A 20 -16.85 -19.86 -2.31
CA LYS A 20 -16.75 -20.72 -3.48
C LYS A 20 -18.00 -20.86 -4.35
N PRO A 21 -19.25 -20.63 -3.89
CA PRO A 21 -20.43 -20.94 -4.72
C PRO A 21 -20.64 -20.07 -5.96
N GLN A 22 -19.81 -19.07 -6.23
CA GLN A 22 -20.10 -18.10 -7.26
C GLN A 22 -19.29 -18.27 -8.55
N ASN A 23 -18.58 -19.38 -8.71
CA ASN A 23 -17.79 -19.70 -9.94
C ASN A 23 -16.81 -18.59 -10.37
N ASN A 24 -16.52 -17.64 -9.52
CA ASN A 24 -15.57 -16.59 -9.82
C ASN A 24 -14.22 -16.93 -9.19
N PRO A 25 -13.11 -16.57 -9.84
CA PRO A 25 -11.80 -16.76 -9.21
C PRO A 25 -11.71 -15.95 -7.92
N ILE A 26 -11.18 -16.58 -6.88
CA ILE A 26 -11.04 -15.98 -5.56
C ILE A 26 -9.58 -15.59 -5.38
N SER A 27 -9.34 -14.31 -5.09
CA SER A 27 -8.00 -13.82 -4.78
C SER A 27 -7.63 -14.22 -3.35
N PHE A 28 -6.36 -14.58 -3.16
CA PHE A 28 -5.78 -14.83 -1.83
C PHE A 28 -4.51 -14.00 -1.73
N VAL A 29 -4.59 -12.87 -1.05
CA VAL A 29 -3.53 -11.86 -1.00
C VAL A 29 -2.94 -11.80 0.41
N LEU A 30 -1.61 -11.77 0.49
CA LEU A 30 -0.92 -11.49 1.75
C LEU A 30 -0.53 -10.01 1.79
N LEU A 31 -0.96 -9.33 2.86
CA LEU A 31 -0.51 -7.97 3.14
C LEU A 31 0.76 -8.08 3.99
N THR A 32 1.85 -7.56 3.49
CA THR A 32 3.15 -7.62 4.16
C THR A 32 3.78 -6.24 4.25
N GLY A 33 4.82 -6.15 5.03
CA GLY A 33 5.54 -4.91 5.29
C GLY A 33 6.14 -4.96 6.66
N LYS A 34 7.18 -4.17 6.87
CA LYS A 34 7.84 -4.09 8.17
C LYS A 34 6.86 -3.61 9.23
N SER A 35 7.22 -3.81 10.49
CA SER A 35 6.39 -3.34 11.61
C SER A 35 6.23 -1.82 11.55
N GLY A 36 5.05 -1.32 11.90
CA GLY A 36 4.79 0.12 11.97
C GLY A 36 4.37 0.77 10.66
N GLN A 37 4.23 0.00 9.57
CA GLN A 37 3.90 0.58 8.26
C GLN A 37 2.39 0.87 8.08
N GLY A 38 1.57 0.62 9.10
CA GLY A 38 0.15 0.96 9.04
C GLY A 38 -0.77 -0.11 8.47
N LYS A 39 -0.29 -1.35 8.37
CA LYS A 39 -1.03 -2.45 7.74
C LYS A 39 -2.40 -2.70 8.40
N THR A 40 -2.40 -2.87 9.71
CA THR A 40 -3.63 -3.21 10.44
C THR A 40 -4.66 -2.09 10.35
N THR A 41 -4.23 -0.86 10.52
CA THR A 41 -5.11 0.31 10.43
C THR A 41 -5.71 0.42 9.02
N LEU A 42 -4.90 0.19 8.01
CA LEU A 42 -5.36 0.22 6.61
C LEU A 42 -6.47 -0.81 6.38
N LEU A 43 -6.27 -2.04 6.86
CA LEU A 43 -7.27 -3.09 6.69
C LEU A 43 -8.54 -2.81 7.50
N ARG A 44 -8.41 -2.29 8.72
CA ARG A 44 -9.58 -1.94 9.55
C ARG A 44 -10.43 -0.85 8.90
N GLN A 45 -9.82 0.04 8.13
CA GLN A 45 -10.52 1.14 7.46
C GLN A 45 -11.01 0.77 6.05
N SER A 46 -10.85 -0.48 5.63
CA SER A 46 -11.05 -0.89 4.24
C SER A 46 -12.47 -1.33 3.88
N LYS A 47 -13.39 -1.39 4.84
CA LYS A 47 -14.75 -1.93 4.67
C LYS A 47 -14.78 -3.43 4.34
N LEU A 48 -13.67 -4.13 4.50
CA LEU A 48 -13.66 -5.60 4.41
C LEU A 48 -14.26 -6.19 5.67
N SER A 49 -14.89 -7.36 5.54
CA SER A 49 -15.35 -8.14 6.69
C SER A 49 -14.15 -8.71 7.41
N HIS A 50 -14.15 -8.61 8.73
CA HIS A 50 -13.10 -9.16 9.59
C HIS A 50 -13.55 -10.52 10.11
N TYR A 51 -12.72 -11.54 9.95
CA TYR A 51 -13.01 -12.87 10.50
C TYR A 51 -12.48 -12.93 11.93
N PRO A 52 -13.35 -13.07 12.93
CA PRO A 52 -12.90 -13.14 14.33
C PRO A 52 -12.13 -14.42 14.61
N MET A 53 -10.95 -14.27 15.19
CA MET A 53 -10.04 -15.38 15.38
C MET A 53 -9.15 -15.07 16.59
N ASP A 54 -9.00 -16.03 17.50
CA ASP A 54 -8.16 -15.85 18.68
C ASP A 54 -6.74 -16.33 18.37
N LEU A 55 -5.96 -15.49 17.72
CA LEU A 55 -4.56 -15.77 17.41
C LEU A 55 -3.59 -14.79 18.08
N GLU A 56 -4.02 -14.16 19.16
CA GLU A 56 -3.16 -13.30 19.96
C GLU A 56 -2.33 -12.31 19.10
N ASN A 57 -3.00 -11.67 18.16
CA ASN A 57 -2.37 -10.70 17.23
C ASN A 57 -1.32 -11.32 16.30
N LYS A 58 -1.32 -12.65 16.14
CA LYS A 58 -0.38 -13.30 15.21
C LYS A 58 -0.79 -13.15 13.76
N ALA A 59 -2.10 -13.12 13.50
CA ALA A 59 -2.61 -12.96 12.15
C ALA A 59 -4.02 -12.36 12.19
N THR A 60 -4.43 -11.67 11.13
CA THR A 60 -5.80 -11.21 10.95
C THR A 60 -6.26 -11.54 9.53
N ILE A 61 -7.52 -11.96 9.40
CA ILE A 61 -8.11 -12.29 8.11
C ILE A 61 -9.22 -11.29 7.81
N PHE A 62 -9.11 -10.65 6.65
CA PHE A 62 -10.15 -9.77 6.09
C PHE A 62 -10.62 -10.38 4.77
N TYR A 63 -11.90 -10.23 4.46
CA TYR A 63 -12.43 -10.84 3.24
C TYR A 63 -13.60 -10.05 2.67
N ASN A 64 -13.86 -10.26 1.40
CA ASN A 64 -15.05 -9.79 0.68
C ASN A 64 -15.38 -10.84 -0.39
N LYS A 65 -16.36 -10.54 -1.22
CA LYS A 65 -16.78 -11.48 -2.27
C LYS A 65 -15.68 -11.75 -3.32
N ARG A 66 -14.65 -10.92 -3.38
CA ARG A 66 -13.51 -11.11 -4.31
C ARG A 66 -12.44 -12.03 -3.75
N GLY A 67 -12.39 -12.18 -2.43
CA GLY A 67 -11.37 -13.04 -1.82
C GLY A 67 -10.95 -12.62 -0.43
N VAL A 68 -9.76 -13.07 -0.07
CA VAL A 68 -9.21 -12.95 1.28
C VAL A 68 -7.94 -12.11 1.23
N ILE A 69 -7.80 -11.25 2.23
CA ILE A 69 -6.52 -10.57 2.51
C ILE A 69 -6.09 -11.01 3.91
N LEU A 70 -4.93 -11.63 3.97
CA LEU A 70 -4.33 -12.13 5.20
C LEU A 70 -3.19 -11.21 5.60
N GLU A 71 -3.28 -10.67 6.81
CA GLU A 71 -2.16 -9.96 7.44
C GLU A 71 -1.49 -10.90 8.43
N LEU A 72 -0.19 -11.15 8.23
CA LEU A 72 0.62 -11.89 9.18
C LEU A 72 1.29 -10.92 10.14
N GLY A 73 1.19 -11.20 11.43
CA GLY A 73 1.84 -10.41 12.47
C GLY A 73 3.30 -10.79 12.68
N ASP A 74 3.93 -10.07 13.59
CA ASP A 74 5.38 -10.22 13.85
C ASP A 74 5.76 -11.65 14.26
N TYR A 75 4.85 -12.39 14.88
CA TYR A 75 5.10 -13.79 15.24
C TYR A 75 5.53 -14.61 14.03
N TRP A 76 4.87 -14.42 12.88
CA TRP A 76 5.20 -15.13 11.65
C TRP A 76 6.34 -14.46 10.88
N LEU A 77 6.34 -13.15 10.89
CA LEU A 77 7.25 -12.34 10.04
C LEU A 77 8.69 -12.41 10.51
N ASN A 78 8.91 -12.61 11.82
CA ASN A 78 10.26 -12.61 12.40
C ASN A 78 10.84 -14.00 12.56
N ARG A 79 10.21 -15.02 11.98
CA ARG A 79 10.71 -16.39 12.00
C ARG A 79 11.95 -16.56 11.12
N SER A 80 12.72 -17.62 11.38
CA SER A 80 13.81 -18.00 10.48
C SER A 80 13.27 -18.26 9.07
N ASP A 81 14.13 -18.18 8.07
CA ASP A 81 13.73 -18.35 6.68
C ASP A 81 13.11 -19.74 6.44
N ASN A 82 13.63 -20.78 7.10
CA ASN A 82 13.10 -22.14 6.97
C ASN A 82 11.66 -22.22 7.52
N LEU A 83 11.41 -21.63 8.68
CA LEU A 83 10.07 -21.63 9.28
C LEU A 83 9.10 -20.75 8.48
N LEU A 84 9.57 -19.64 7.97
CA LEU A 84 8.75 -18.79 7.10
C LEU A 84 8.35 -19.54 5.83
N SER A 85 9.29 -20.23 5.21
CA SER A 85 9.03 -21.03 4.01
C SER A 85 7.98 -22.12 4.30
N THR A 86 8.13 -22.85 5.41
CA THR A 86 7.17 -23.89 5.81
C THR A 86 5.78 -23.26 6.02
N THR A 87 5.70 -22.14 6.71
CA THR A 87 4.44 -21.45 6.99
C THR A 87 3.75 -21.03 5.68
N LEU A 88 4.46 -20.35 4.77
CA LEU A 88 3.87 -19.89 3.53
C LEU A 88 3.43 -21.05 2.64
N LYS A 89 4.22 -22.12 2.59
CA LYS A 89 3.84 -23.31 1.81
C LYS A 89 2.58 -23.97 2.36
N GLN A 90 2.45 -24.05 3.69
CA GLN A 90 1.24 -24.62 4.29
C GLN A 90 0.01 -23.74 4.03
N LEU A 91 0.17 -22.41 4.12
CA LEU A 91 -0.90 -21.49 3.76
C LEU A 91 -1.32 -21.67 2.29
N ASN A 92 -0.34 -21.86 1.42
CA ASN A 92 -0.59 -22.05 0.00
C ASN A 92 -1.27 -23.38 -0.32
N HIS A 93 -1.23 -24.32 0.60
CA HIS A 93 -1.86 -25.64 0.44
C HIS A 93 -3.10 -25.84 1.29
N CYS A 94 -3.58 -24.79 1.99
CA CYS A 94 -4.74 -24.95 2.86
C CYS A 94 -6.04 -25.20 2.07
N HIS A 95 -6.06 -24.93 0.78
CA HIS A 95 -7.19 -25.25 -0.11
C HIS A 95 -6.66 -25.81 -1.42
N SER A 96 -7.39 -26.77 -1.99
CA SER A 96 -6.92 -27.47 -3.20
C SER A 96 -6.78 -26.56 -4.41
N SER A 97 -7.70 -25.62 -4.57
CA SER A 97 -7.76 -24.79 -5.80
C SER A 97 -7.50 -23.32 -5.56
N ILE A 98 -7.39 -22.86 -4.30
CA ILE A 98 -7.15 -21.44 -3.98
C ILE A 98 -5.73 -21.32 -3.45
N LYS A 99 -4.90 -20.64 -4.21
CA LYS A 99 -3.49 -20.43 -3.89
C LYS A 99 -3.23 -18.96 -3.60
N ILE A 100 -2.14 -18.67 -2.93
CA ILE A 100 -1.69 -17.29 -2.75
C ILE A 100 -1.47 -16.68 -4.13
N SER A 101 -2.25 -15.67 -4.47
CA SER A 101 -2.25 -15.07 -5.80
C SER A 101 -1.50 -13.74 -5.84
N GLY A 102 -1.18 -13.15 -4.69
CA GLY A 102 -0.47 -11.89 -4.69
C GLY A 102 -0.01 -11.45 -3.31
N PHE A 103 0.93 -10.53 -3.32
CA PHE A 103 1.35 -9.79 -2.13
C PHE A 103 1.03 -8.31 -2.31
N LEU A 104 0.62 -7.65 -1.22
CA LEU A 104 0.60 -6.19 -1.12
C LEU A 104 1.68 -5.78 -0.13
N LEU A 105 2.67 -5.03 -0.61
CA LEU A 105 3.72 -4.48 0.26
C LEU A 105 3.29 -3.11 0.74
N CYS A 106 3.11 -2.96 2.04
CA CYS A 106 2.68 -1.70 2.66
C CYS A 106 3.90 -0.92 3.13
N ILE A 107 4.01 0.34 2.71
CA ILE A 107 5.12 1.23 3.05
C ILE A 107 4.56 2.57 3.55
N ASP A 108 5.07 3.04 4.66
CA ASP A 108 4.70 4.33 5.26
C ASP A 108 5.31 5.47 4.45
N SER A 109 4.46 6.30 3.84
CA SER A 109 4.89 7.45 3.04
C SER A 109 5.69 8.46 3.86
N GLY A 110 5.24 8.73 5.08
CA GLY A 110 5.90 9.69 5.96
C GLY A 110 7.29 9.23 6.35
N GLU A 111 7.43 7.93 6.62
CA GLU A 111 8.75 7.37 6.96
C GLU A 111 9.73 7.55 5.79
N LEU A 112 9.28 7.26 4.57
CA LEU A 112 10.14 7.44 3.39
C LEU A 112 10.58 8.89 3.20
N LEU A 113 9.66 9.83 3.39
CA LEU A 113 9.97 11.25 3.20
C LEU A 113 10.80 11.83 4.34
N ALA A 114 10.77 11.21 5.51
CA ALA A 114 11.54 11.67 6.68
C ALA A 114 13.00 11.20 6.64
N VAL A 115 13.32 10.21 5.82
CA VAL A 115 14.69 9.67 5.73
C VAL A 115 15.61 10.71 5.07
N GLU A 116 16.81 10.86 5.63
CA GLU A 116 17.82 11.74 5.04
C GLU A 116 18.17 11.29 3.62
N PRO A 117 18.41 12.23 2.69
CA PRO A 117 18.64 11.85 1.29
C PRO A 117 19.79 10.85 1.10
N ASN A 118 20.86 10.95 1.89
CA ASN A 118 22.01 10.05 1.77
C ASN A 118 21.70 8.65 2.31
N GLN A 119 20.63 8.47 3.08
CA GLN A 119 20.21 7.17 3.62
C GLN A 119 19.00 6.58 2.89
N LEU A 120 18.44 7.31 1.95
CA LEU A 120 17.19 6.92 1.28
C LEU A 120 17.33 5.60 0.52
N PHE A 121 18.42 5.43 -0.21
CA PHE A 121 18.66 4.22 -0.99
C PHE A 121 18.73 3.00 -0.09
N GLU A 122 19.46 3.09 1.01
CA GLU A 122 19.59 1.99 1.98
C GLU A 122 18.25 1.67 2.64
N HIS A 123 17.47 2.69 2.94
CA HIS A 123 16.15 2.51 3.54
C HIS A 123 15.22 1.76 2.57
N CYS A 124 15.20 2.16 1.30
CA CYS A 124 14.40 1.48 0.27
C CYS A 124 14.85 0.03 0.10
N LYS A 125 16.17 -0.20 0.12
CA LYS A 125 16.76 -1.54 0.01
C LYS A 125 16.27 -2.46 1.13
N GLN A 126 16.08 -1.95 2.34
CA GLN A 126 15.59 -2.77 3.45
C GLN A 126 14.15 -3.24 3.20
N HIS A 127 13.30 -2.38 2.64
CA HIS A 127 11.95 -2.82 2.25
C HIS A 127 11.99 -3.90 1.16
N ILE A 128 12.89 -3.74 0.20
CA ILE A 128 13.07 -4.70 -0.90
C ILE A 128 13.53 -6.05 -0.34
N LEU A 129 14.53 -6.05 0.53
CA LEU A 129 15.05 -7.28 1.14
C LEU A 129 13.99 -7.97 1.99
N TRP A 130 13.21 -7.20 2.72
CA TRP A 130 12.08 -7.74 3.47
C TRP A 130 11.12 -8.48 2.55
N LEU A 131 10.73 -7.84 1.46
CA LEU A 131 9.82 -8.44 0.49
C LEU A 131 10.40 -9.70 -0.15
N HIS A 132 11.69 -9.66 -0.52
CA HIS A 132 12.34 -10.79 -1.19
C HIS A 132 12.36 -12.05 -0.32
N ARG A 133 12.44 -11.92 1.01
CA ARG A 133 12.33 -13.06 1.91
C ARG A 133 11.04 -13.86 1.66
N PHE A 134 9.93 -13.13 1.49
CA PHE A 134 8.63 -13.77 1.26
C PHE A 134 8.54 -14.42 -0.11
N GLY A 135 9.10 -13.78 -1.12
CA GLY A 135 9.13 -14.34 -2.46
C GLY A 135 9.91 -15.63 -2.53
N VAL A 136 11.10 -15.64 -1.92
CA VAL A 136 11.95 -16.83 -1.85
C VAL A 136 11.25 -17.92 -1.03
N ALA A 137 10.66 -17.54 0.13
CA ALA A 137 9.99 -18.50 1.01
C ALA A 137 8.79 -19.17 0.34
N LEU A 138 8.04 -18.43 -0.48
CA LEU A 138 6.87 -18.98 -1.18
C LEU A 138 7.29 -19.95 -2.29
N GLY A 139 8.37 -19.63 -3.00
CA GLY A 139 8.95 -20.55 -3.98
C GLY A 139 8.33 -20.51 -5.36
N HIS A 140 7.42 -19.57 -5.64
CA HIS A 140 6.91 -19.35 -6.99
C HIS A 140 6.61 -17.86 -7.18
N ARG A 141 6.59 -17.44 -8.45
CA ARG A 141 6.35 -16.04 -8.79
C ARG A 141 4.88 -15.66 -8.55
N VAL A 142 4.65 -14.51 -7.91
CA VAL A 142 3.30 -14.01 -7.62
C VAL A 142 3.17 -12.55 -8.02
N ASN A 143 1.94 -12.12 -8.17
CA ASN A 143 1.60 -10.71 -8.40
C ASN A 143 1.95 -9.88 -7.17
N LEU A 144 2.39 -8.65 -7.41
CA LEU A 144 2.77 -7.71 -6.36
C LEU A 144 2.10 -6.37 -6.60
N GLY A 145 1.54 -5.81 -5.54
CA GLY A 145 1.17 -4.40 -5.47
C GLY A 145 1.96 -3.73 -4.37
N VAL A 146 2.29 -2.47 -4.56
CA VAL A 146 2.88 -1.65 -3.48
C VAL A 146 1.82 -0.64 -3.07
N ILE A 147 1.50 -0.61 -1.78
CA ILE A 147 0.51 0.31 -1.24
C ILE A 147 1.18 1.22 -0.21
N PHE A 148 1.18 2.50 -0.51
CA PHE A 148 1.73 3.52 0.39
C PHE A 148 0.65 3.97 1.34
N SER A 149 0.93 3.87 2.63
CA SER A 149 0.04 4.30 3.71
C SER A 149 0.39 5.69 4.18
N LYS A 150 -0.48 6.26 5.00
CA LYS A 150 -0.25 7.51 5.73
C LYS A 150 0.06 8.69 4.81
N LEU A 151 -0.63 8.76 3.66
CA LEU A 151 -0.43 9.87 2.73
C LEU A 151 -0.84 11.20 3.35
N ASP A 152 -1.66 11.16 4.40
CA ASP A 152 -2.08 12.35 5.16
C ASP A 152 -0.90 13.04 5.86
N THR A 153 0.26 12.39 5.95
CA THR A 153 1.47 13.05 6.49
C THR A 153 2.05 14.09 5.52
N LEU A 154 1.65 14.05 4.24
CA LEU A 154 2.09 15.04 3.27
C LEU A 154 1.28 16.33 3.40
N ALA A 155 1.97 17.47 3.43
CA ALA A 155 1.31 18.76 3.52
C ALA A 155 0.36 18.96 2.34
N GLY A 156 -0.85 19.44 2.63
CA GLY A 156 -1.85 19.71 1.62
C GLY A 156 -2.76 18.54 1.28
N PHE A 157 -2.46 17.34 1.77
CA PHE A 157 -3.29 16.16 1.47
C PHE A 157 -4.74 16.37 1.95
N SER A 158 -4.91 16.68 3.22
CA SER A 158 -6.24 16.84 3.80
C SER A 158 -7.01 17.97 3.10
N GLU A 159 -6.34 19.09 2.87
CA GLU A 159 -6.95 20.24 2.21
C GLU A 159 -7.35 19.93 0.77
N PHE A 160 -6.52 19.14 0.06
CA PHE A 160 -6.78 18.78 -1.34
C PHE A 160 -8.01 17.87 -1.47
N PHE A 161 -8.16 16.89 -0.55
CA PHE A 161 -9.19 15.87 -0.65
C PHE A 161 -10.37 16.06 0.31
N GLN A 162 -10.35 17.10 1.16
CA GLN A 162 -11.35 17.30 2.20
C GLN A 162 -12.76 17.42 1.63
N SER A 163 -12.93 18.06 0.48
CA SER A 163 -14.22 18.31 -0.13
C SER A 163 -14.66 17.21 -1.11
N GLU A 164 -13.85 16.17 -1.30
CA GLU A 164 -14.18 15.13 -2.26
C GLU A 164 -15.39 14.31 -1.76
N HIS A 165 -16.22 13.91 -2.70
CA HIS A 165 -17.35 13.02 -2.42
C HIS A 165 -16.83 11.63 -2.02
N HIS A 166 -17.63 10.96 -1.22
CA HIS A 166 -17.33 9.61 -0.73
C HIS A 166 -16.98 8.66 -1.88
N ASN A 167 -17.73 8.72 -2.97
CA ASN A 167 -17.51 7.85 -4.13
C ASN A 167 -16.12 8.04 -4.74
N GLU A 168 -15.62 9.27 -4.77
CA GLU A 168 -14.27 9.54 -5.31
C GLU A 168 -13.19 8.96 -4.40
N LEU A 169 -13.41 9.02 -3.08
CA LEU A 169 -12.46 8.48 -2.11
C LEU A 169 -12.44 6.95 -2.09
N GLN A 170 -13.43 6.30 -2.69
CA GLN A 170 -13.47 4.85 -2.84
C GLN A 170 -12.75 4.35 -4.09
N LYS A 171 -12.33 5.25 -4.97
CA LYS A 171 -11.53 4.89 -6.16
C LYS A 171 -10.07 4.75 -5.75
N PRO A 172 -9.27 3.98 -6.50
CA PRO A 172 -7.83 3.94 -6.20
C PRO A 172 -7.15 5.25 -6.59
N LEU A 173 -6.21 5.69 -5.77
CA LEU A 173 -5.24 6.72 -6.16
C LEU A 173 -3.94 5.99 -6.45
N GLY A 174 -3.52 6.01 -7.71
CA GLY A 174 -2.36 5.28 -8.15
C GLY A 174 -2.48 4.84 -9.60
N PHE A 175 -1.74 3.81 -9.94
CA PHE A 175 -1.70 3.35 -11.33
C PHE A 175 -1.27 1.89 -11.42
N SER A 176 -1.65 1.25 -12.52
CA SER A 176 -1.20 -0.11 -12.84
C SER A 176 0.04 -0.06 -13.73
N LEU A 177 0.79 -1.17 -13.74
CA LEU A 177 2.03 -1.28 -14.48
C LEU A 177 1.97 -2.54 -15.35
N ASN A 178 2.49 -2.43 -16.58
CA ASN A 178 2.54 -3.55 -17.51
C ASN A 178 3.95 -4.17 -17.48
N HIS A 179 4.01 -5.45 -17.13
CA HIS A 179 5.26 -6.18 -16.88
C HIS A 179 5.87 -6.84 -18.08
N GLU A 180 5.23 -6.80 -19.23
CA GLU A 180 5.71 -7.54 -20.39
C GLU A 180 6.84 -6.80 -21.12
N SER A 181 7.22 -5.64 -20.64
CA SER A 181 8.24 -4.80 -21.26
C SER A 181 9.64 -5.11 -20.73
N ALA A 182 10.65 -4.87 -21.56
CA ALA A 182 12.05 -4.90 -21.10
C ALA A 182 12.25 -3.93 -19.93
N ARG A 183 13.27 -4.20 -19.09
CA ARG A 183 13.48 -3.48 -17.83
C ARG A 183 13.51 -1.96 -18.02
N ASN A 184 14.21 -1.48 -19.06
CA ASN A 184 14.28 -0.02 -19.30
C ASN A 184 12.92 0.55 -19.66
N GLN A 185 12.18 -0.15 -20.51
CA GLN A 185 10.82 0.24 -20.89
C GLN A 185 9.89 0.24 -19.68
N PHE A 186 10.08 -0.70 -18.75
CA PHE A 186 9.28 -0.78 -17.53
C PHE A 186 9.50 0.45 -16.66
N ILE A 187 10.75 0.89 -16.48
CA ILE A 187 11.05 2.09 -15.68
C ILE A 187 10.51 3.34 -16.37
N ASP A 188 10.62 3.44 -17.69
CA ASP A 188 10.05 4.56 -18.43
C ASP A 188 8.53 4.57 -18.30
N HIS A 189 7.90 3.41 -18.35
CA HIS A 189 6.44 3.30 -18.15
C HIS A 189 6.06 3.75 -16.73
N PHE A 190 6.83 3.35 -15.72
CA PHE A 190 6.61 3.78 -14.33
C PHE A 190 6.67 5.32 -14.25
N LYS A 191 7.72 5.92 -14.82
CA LYS A 191 7.88 7.38 -14.80
C LYS A 191 6.69 8.07 -15.47
N HIS A 192 6.28 7.55 -16.63
CA HIS A 192 5.16 8.09 -17.37
C HIS A 192 3.87 8.03 -16.54
N GLN A 193 3.58 6.88 -15.93
CA GLN A 193 2.37 6.70 -15.13
C GLN A 193 2.38 7.58 -13.87
N PHE A 194 3.53 7.70 -13.20
CA PHE A 194 3.64 8.55 -12.02
C PHE A 194 3.41 10.03 -12.40
N ASN A 195 4.04 10.48 -13.48
CA ASN A 195 3.88 11.86 -13.95
C ASN A 195 2.46 12.13 -14.42
N ALA A 196 1.80 11.16 -15.08
CA ALA A 196 0.42 11.29 -15.50
C ALA A 196 -0.52 11.43 -14.29
N MET A 197 -0.26 10.70 -13.21
CA MET A 197 -1.02 10.83 -11.97
C MET A 197 -0.87 12.24 -11.40
N LEU A 198 0.37 12.74 -11.33
CA LEU A 198 0.62 14.11 -10.83
C LEU A 198 -0.07 15.15 -11.70
N GLU A 199 -0.04 14.98 -13.02
CA GLU A 199 -0.68 15.90 -13.96
C GLU A 199 -2.20 15.91 -13.75
N THR A 200 -2.80 14.75 -13.55
CA THR A 200 -4.24 14.65 -13.28
C THR A 200 -4.59 15.42 -12.00
N LEU A 201 -3.80 15.25 -10.94
CA LEU A 201 -4.01 16.02 -9.71
C LEU A 201 -3.83 17.51 -9.92
N GLY A 202 -2.81 17.90 -10.71
CA GLY A 202 -2.58 19.30 -11.03
C GLY A 202 -3.75 19.95 -11.76
N GLN A 203 -4.40 19.20 -12.66
CA GLN A 203 -5.56 19.70 -13.39
C GLN A 203 -6.78 19.91 -12.48
N GLN A 204 -6.83 19.22 -11.34
CA GLN A 204 -7.93 19.38 -10.38
C GLN A 204 -7.76 20.62 -9.49
N ILE A 205 -6.59 21.23 -9.45
CA ILE A 205 -6.30 22.33 -8.51
C ILE A 205 -7.28 23.49 -8.70
N ILE A 206 -7.54 23.90 -9.94
CA ILE A 206 -8.37 25.09 -10.24
C ILE A 206 -9.76 24.91 -9.60
N ASN A 207 -10.34 23.72 -9.72
CA ASN A 207 -11.67 23.44 -9.20
C ASN A 207 -11.71 23.42 -7.67
N LYS A 208 -10.56 23.29 -7.02
CA LYS A 208 -10.47 23.23 -5.56
C LYS A 208 -10.12 24.58 -4.91
N LEU A 209 -9.77 25.59 -5.70
CA LEU A 209 -9.34 26.90 -5.21
C LEU A 209 -10.53 27.88 -5.08
N HIS A 210 -11.60 27.46 -4.42
CA HIS A 210 -12.77 28.30 -4.23
C HIS A 210 -12.38 29.56 -3.42
N PRO A 211 -12.85 30.76 -3.81
CA PRO A 211 -12.50 31.99 -3.09
C PRO A 211 -12.88 32.01 -1.61
N ALA A 212 -13.90 31.24 -1.22
CA ALA A 212 -14.30 31.17 0.18
C ALA A 212 -13.28 30.43 1.07
N ARG A 213 -12.34 29.68 0.47
CA ARG A 213 -11.30 29.00 1.24
C ARG A 213 -10.24 30.01 1.68
N SER A 214 -9.63 29.78 2.84
CA SER A 214 -8.55 30.64 3.33
C SER A 214 -7.35 30.61 2.41
N THR A 215 -6.52 31.63 2.48
CA THR A 215 -5.27 31.70 1.70
C THR A 215 -4.35 30.52 2.02
N VAL A 216 -4.29 30.13 3.31
CA VAL A 216 -3.47 28.99 3.75
C VAL A 216 -3.95 27.70 3.08
N LYS A 217 -5.26 27.44 3.10
CA LYS A 217 -5.82 26.24 2.46
C LYS A 217 -5.56 26.22 0.96
N ARG A 218 -5.75 27.35 0.28
CA ARG A 218 -5.50 27.42 -1.16
C ARG A 218 -4.03 27.16 -1.49
N THR A 219 -3.11 27.68 -0.66
CA THR A 219 -1.68 27.44 -0.84
C THR A 219 -1.36 25.95 -0.66
N LEU A 220 -1.91 25.33 0.37
CA LEU A 220 -1.68 23.88 0.64
C LEU A 220 -2.24 23.02 -0.49
N ILE A 221 -3.41 23.37 -1.04
CA ILE A 221 -3.98 22.65 -2.19
C ILE A 221 -3.04 22.72 -3.40
N ARG A 222 -2.50 23.91 -3.70
CA ARG A 222 -1.55 24.07 -4.80
C ARG A 222 -0.28 23.25 -4.61
N GLU A 223 0.18 23.14 -3.38
CA GLU A 223 1.45 22.47 -3.06
C GLU A 223 1.35 20.94 -3.02
N PHE A 224 0.16 20.38 -2.80
CA PHE A 224 0.05 18.95 -2.56
C PHE A 224 0.64 18.09 -3.70
N PRO A 225 0.35 18.37 -4.99
CA PRO A 225 0.98 17.54 -6.03
C PRO A 225 2.50 17.62 -6.03
N LEU A 226 3.09 18.75 -5.64
CA LEU A 226 4.55 18.89 -5.51
C LEU A 226 5.08 18.06 -4.34
N GLN A 227 4.33 18.02 -3.23
CA GLN A 227 4.69 17.17 -2.08
C GLN A 227 4.64 15.70 -2.48
N LEU A 228 3.59 15.29 -3.19
CA LEU A 228 3.46 13.91 -3.67
C LEU A 228 4.57 13.55 -4.66
N ALA A 229 4.99 14.49 -5.48
CA ALA A 229 6.10 14.30 -6.42
C ALA A 229 7.39 13.90 -5.70
N GLY A 230 7.53 14.26 -4.42
CA GLY A 230 8.67 13.84 -3.61
C GLY A 230 8.75 12.33 -3.39
N LEU A 231 7.67 11.60 -3.60
CA LEU A 231 7.69 10.13 -3.51
C LEU A 231 8.16 9.46 -4.81
N ARG A 232 8.36 10.19 -5.90
CA ARG A 232 8.74 9.57 -7.17
C ARG A 232 10.09 8.88 -7.11
N VAL A 233 11.11 9.56 -6.56
CA VAL A 233 12.47 9.01 -6.47
C VAL A 233 12.51 7.78 -5.56
N PRO A 234 11.99 7.81 -4.31
CA PRO A 234 12.01 6.61 -3.49
C PRO A 234 11.15 5.48 -4.06
N THR A 235 10.00 5.78 -4.67
CA THR A 235 9.17 4.75 -5.30
C THR A 235 9.93 4.09 -6.45
N GLN A 236 10.62 4.88 -7.28
CA GLN A 236 11.44 4.34 -8.38
C GLN A 236 12.54 3.43 -7.85
N ALA A 237 13.20 3.83 -6.76
CA ALA A 237 14.25 3.00 -6.15
C ALA A 237 13.69 1.64 -5.72
N ILE A 238 12.49 1.63 -5.13
CA ILE A 238 11.83 0.38 -4.73
C ILE A 238 11.49 -0.46 -5.97
N VAL A 239 10.87 0.15 -6.96
CA VAL A 239 10.45 -0.53 -8.20
C VAL A 239 11.66 -1.17 -8.90
N GLN A 240 12.77 -0.43 -9.01
CA GLN A 240 13.98 -0.92 -9.67
C GLN A 240 14.61 -2.08 -8.91
N GLY A 241 14.44 -2.13 -7.58
CA GLY A 241 15.06 -3.15 -6.76
C GLY A 241 14.26 -4.45 -6.66
N ILE A 242 12.97 -4.46 -7.06
CA ILE A 242 12.13 -5.66 -6.97
C ILE A 242 12.56 -6.65 -8.04
N SER A 243 12.84 -7.89 -7.61
CA SER A 243 13.24 -8.96 -8.53
C SER A 243 12.07 -9.43 -9.39
N PRO A 244 12.17 -9.36 -10.72
CA PRO A 244 11.11 -9.86 -11.59
C PRO A 244 11.00 -11.39 -11.60
N ARG A 245 12.01 -12.09 -11.08
CA ARG A 245 11.94 -13.54 -10.90
C ARG A 245 10.99 -13.93 -9.77
N LEU A 246 10.92 -13.10 -8.72
CA LEU A 246 10.08 -13.39 -7.56
C LEU A 246 8.69 -12.80 -7.70
N PHE A 247 8.58 -11.62 -8.30
CA PHE A 247 7.34 -10.86 -8.31
C PHE A 247 7.04 -10.28 -9.66
N GLN A 248 5.74 -10.21 -9.95
CA GLN A 248 5.21 -9.45 -11.08
C GLN A 248 4.53 -8.20 -10.51
N LEU A 249 5.23 -7.07 -10.55
CA LEU A 249 4.69 -5.82 -10.01
C LEU A 249 3.57 -5.31 -10.90
N GLN A 250 2.36 -5.23 -10.36
CA GLN A 250 1.14 -4.92 -11.11
C GLN A 250 0.66 -3.50 -10.90
N ALA A 251 0.90 -2.92 -9.70
CA ALA A 251 0.26 -1.64 -9.38
C ALA A 251 0.94 -0.96 -8.21
N ILE A 252 0.76 0.35 -8.15
CA ILE A 252 1.21 1.20 -7.05
C ILE A 252 0.02 2.06 -6.63
N TYR A 253 -0.27 2.06 -5.33
CA TYR A 253 -1.41 2.77 -4.75
C TYR A 253 -0.96 3.66 -3.60
N PHE A 254 -1.69 4.77 -3.40
CA PHE A 254 -1.46 5.74 -2.33
C PHE A 254 -2.74 5.86 -1.51
N THR A 255 -2.60 5.78 -0.18
CA THR A 255 -3.77 5.69 0.71
C THR A 255 -3.53 6.44 2.01
N SER A 256 -4.65 6.74 2.71
CA SER A 256 -4.60 7.24 4.08
C SER A 256 -5.77 6.62 4.87
N ALA A 257 -5.46 6.11 6.05
CA ALA A 257 -6.45 5.48 6.94
C ALA A 257 -6.86 6.41 8.08
N GLU A 258 -5.90 6.89 8.85
CA GLU A 258 -6.14 7.82 9.96
C GLU A 258 -5.43 9.14 9.68
N GLN A 259 -6.08 10.24 10.03
CA GLN A 259 -5.52 11.58 9.82
C GLN A 259 -5.28 12.21 11.20
N GLY A 260 -4.15 11.86 11.78
CA GLY A 260 -3.74 12.42 13.07
C GLY A 260 -2.25 12.77 13.04
N GLY A 261 -1.86 13.71 13.88
CA GLY A 261 -0.48 14.10 13.98
C GLY A 261 -0.14 15.34 13.14
N VAL A 262 1.13 15.54 12.90
CA VAL A 262 1.65 16.72 12.22
C VAL A 262 1.99 16.36 10.76
N SER A 263 1.51 17.18 9.84
CA SER A 263 1.83 17.01 8.42
C SER A 263 3.31 17.29 8.16
N LEU A 264 3.91 16.49 7.30
CA LEU A 264 5.28 16.68 6.86
C LEU A 264 5.30 17.60 5.64
N ASP A 265 5.91 18.77 5.80
CA ASP A 265 6.12 19.69 4.69
C ASP A 265 7.55 19.54 4.19
N ARG A 266 7.71 18.72 3.17
CA ARG A 266 9.02 18.40 2.62
C ARG A 266 9.68 19.62 1.97
N LEU A 267 8.90 20.47 1.32
CA LEU A 267 9.45 21.66 0.65
C LEU A 267 9.99 22.65 1.67
N ASN A 268 9.22 22.92 2.72
CA ASN A 268 9.67 23.81 3.79
C ASN A 268 10.87 23.22 4.54
N LYS A 269 10.89 21.92 4.76
CA LYS A 269 12.01 21.24 5.41
C LYS A 269 13.29 21.37 4.56
N LYS A 270 13.17 21.23 3.24
CA LYS A 270 14.29 21.41 2.32
C LYS A 270 14.80 22.84 2.34
N ILE A 271 13.89 23.81 2.28
CA ILE A 271 14.25 25.24 2.33
C ILE A 271 14.94 25.55 3.66
N GLN A 272 14.39 25.06 4.76
CA GLN A 272 14.98 25.25 6.08
C GLN A 272 16.42 24.71 6.14
N HIS A 273 16.62 23.51 5.58
CA HIS A 273 17.94 22.88 5.57
C HIS A 273 18.94 23.64 4.68
N GLU A 274 18.51 24.03 3.47
CA GLU A 274 19.42 24.69 2.50
C GLU A 274 19.79 26.12 2.89
N TYR A 275 18.86 26.82 3.51
CA TYR A 275 19.04 28.24 3.81
C TYR A 275 19.14 28.54 5.29
N ALA A 276 19.15 27.51 6.13
CA ALA A 276 19.18 27.64 7.60
C ALA A 276 18.07 28.56 8.13
N LEU A 277 16.90 28.52 7.50
CA LEU A 277 15.76 29.34 7.89
C LEU A 277 14.85 28.55 8.84
N VAL A 278 14.29 29.25 9.81
CA VAL A 278 13.28 28.67 10.71
C VAL A 278 11.93 28.82 10.02
N VAL A 279 11.32 27.70 9.66
CA VAL A 279 10.02 27.65 9.02
C VAL A 279 9.02 26.98 9.98
N GLN A 280 7.82 27.54 10.05
CA GLN A 280 6.77 26.97 10.89
C GLN A 280 6.23 25.71 10.21
N ASP A 281 6.53 24.55 10.82
CA ASP A 281 6.21 23.25 10.24
C ASP A 281 4.82 22.73 10.60
N GLN A 282 4.11 23.42 11.50
CA GLN A 282 2.82 22.92 11.98
C GLN A 282 1.67 23.58 11.26
N PHE A 283 0.89 22.76 10.56
CA PHE A 283 -0.33 23.20 9.90
C PHE A 283 -1.54 22.62 10.63
N PRO A 284 -2.63 23.38 10.73
CA PRO A 284 -3.85 22.84 11.34
C PRO A 284 -4.36 21.67 10.53
N GLN A 285 -4.65 20.56 11.20
CA GLN A 285 -5.16 19.36 10.56
C GLN A 285 -6.66 19.25 10.76
N SER A 286 -7.32 18.66 9.77
CA SER A 286 -8.72 18.33 9.86
C SER A 286 -8.91 17.21 10.90
N ASN A 287 -9.93 17.35 11.72
CA ASN A 287 -10.31 16.30 12.67
C ASN A 287 -11.27 15.26 12.05
N ASN A 288 -11.47 15.34 10.75
CA ASN A 288 -12.35 14.40 10.05
C ASN A 288 -11.58 13.14 9.68
N TYR A 289 -11.70 12.11 10.49
CA TYR A 289 -11.07 10.81 10.24
C TYR A 289 -11.93 10.03 9.25
N ARG A 290 -11.38 9.72 8.09
CA ARG A 290 -12.05 8.89 7.08
C ARG A 290 -11.02 8.21 6.18
N PRO A 291 -11.38 7.05 5.62
CA PRO A 291 -10.45 6.36 4.72
C PRO A 291 -10.39 7.07 3.35
N TYR A 292 -9.18 7.18 2.83
CA TYR A 292 -8.92 7.75 1.51
C TYR A 292 -8.30 6.69 0.61
N PHE A 293 -9.04 6.27 -0.42
CA PHE A 293 -8.56 5.44 -1.54
C PHE A 293 -8.23 4.01 -1.17
N ILE A 294 -8.48 3.56 0.06
CA ILE A 294 -8.13 2.21 0.54
C ILE A 294 -9.00 1.16 -0.14
N GLU A 295 -10.31 1.35 -0.13
CA GLU A 295 -11.26 0.38 -0.69
C GLU A 295 -10.97 0.16 -2.18
N GLY A 296 -10.75 1.26 -2.92
CA GLY A 296 -10.45 1.18 -4.35
C GLY A 296 -9.15 0.46 -4.64
N ALA A 297 -8.10 0.75 -3.84
CA ALA A 297 -6.80 0.11 -4.03
C ALA A 297 -6.89 -1.39 -3.81
N ILE A 298 -7.54 -1.82 -2.73
CA ILE A 298 -7.69 -3.24 -2.40
C ILE A 298 -8.49 -3.96 -3.48
N ARG A 299 -9.65 -3.39 -3.84
CA ARG A 299 -10.52 -3.98 -4.87
C ARG A 299 -9.80 -4.11 -6.21
N ALA A 300 -9.11 -3.05 -6.62
CA ALA A 300 -8.39 -3.06 -7.89
C ALA A 300 -7.29 -4.14 -7.89
N PHE A 301 -6.57 -4.28 -6.80
CA PHE A 301 -5.52 -5.31 -6.71
C PHE A 301 -6.13 -6.72 -6.68
N GLN A 302 -7.22 -6.93 -5.98
CA GLN A 302 -7.92 -8.22 -5.99
C GLN A 302 -8.35 -8.60 -7.41
N ASP A 303 -8.87 -7.63 -8.16
CA ASP A 303 -9.29 -7.89 -9.55
C ASP A 303 -8.08 -8.26 -10.43
N LEU A 304 -6.97 -7.60 -10.26
CA LEU A 304 -5.73 -7.94 -10.98
C LEU A 304 -5.23 -9.35 -10.64
N THR A 305 -5.33 -9.74 -9.42
CA THR A 305 -4.88 -11.07 -8.99
C THR A 305 -5.86 -12.20 -9.33
N UNK A 306 -6.89 -11.97 -9.46
CA UNK A 306 -7.90 -12.90 -9.80
C UNK A 306 -7.87 -13.19 -11.28
N UNK A 307 -7.51 -12.35 -12.13
CA UNK A 307 -7.32 -12.54 -13.53
C UNK A 307 -6.13 -13.37 -13.87
N UNK A 308 -5.26 -13.41 -13.17
CA UNK A 308 -4.09 -14.17 -13.37
C UNK A 308 -4.23 -15.61 -13.06
N UNK A 309 -5.13 -15.89 -12.53
CA UNK A 309 -5.49 -17.22 -12.29
C UNK A 309 -6.25 -17.86 -13.44
N UNK A 310 -6.56 -17.16 -14.14
CA UNK A 310 -7.31 -17.50 -15.31
C UNK A 310 -6.47 -17.78 -16.52
N THR A 311 -5.24 -17.40 -16.53
CA THR A 311 -4.30 -17.70 -17.63
C THR A 311 -3.27 -18.77 -17.22
#